data_94597fe207b04d194bd3cd1eb04cc55c
#
_entry.id   94597fe207b04d194bd3cd1eb04cc55c
#
_cell.length_a   1.000
_cell.length_b   1.000
_cell.length_c   1.000
_cell.angle_alpha   90.00
_cell.angle_beta   90.00
_cell.angle_gamma   90.00
#
_symmetry.space_group_name_H-M   'P 1'
#
loop_
_entity.id
_entity.type
_entity.pdbx_description
1 polymer ?
#
loop_
_entity_poly.entity_id
_entity_poly.type
_entity_poly.pdbx_seq_one_letter_code
_entity_poly.pdbx_strand_id
1 'polypeptide(L)'
;MKKTAFLLLMVAVLCSCLGQKGKMQNNGETTDNDTIVPIEAKYATGFTVRDSNSYRLIDIGQTDHFALVHSLETQVPNGYTKIRVPIRSTICMTALQLSNFTILNAHDIVKGITGTKNIFNEDILARVKDGRIVKIGMEGEFDTEMVLAANPDIIFVSPSKRGGYDAIKETGITLVPHLGYKELDPLGQAEWIKVVGMLIGKEREANELFDGIEKRYNELKSKCQKLTANGQQPAANSQVPTVFSGEMHYGTWHAVGGKNYLAQLFRDAGANYVINDEETSGENLEFEQMYALAAKADYWRILNSFPGEFGYEALRASEPRNALFQAFKEKKVIYCNMKQQAYYEIIPVEPDVLLKDFVAIFHPELVEPDYEPKYYRLLK
;
A
#
# COMPACT_ATOMS: atom_id res chain seq x y z
N MET A 1 -4.50 -37.33 -65.58
CA MET A 1 -3.45 -37.33 -66.60
C MET A 1 -2.25 -36.55 -66.06
N LYS A 2 -1.13 -37.29 -65.97
CA LYS A 2 0.30 -36.93 -66.05
C LYS A 2 0.81 -35.88 -65.07
N LYS A 3 1.57 -36.24 -63.96
CA LYS A 3 3.04 -36.56 -63.98
C LYS A 3 3.86 -35.29 -64.18
N THR A 4 4.87 -34.91 -63.42
CA THR A 4 6.07 -35.47 -62.74
C THR A 4 6.76 -34.35 -61.95
N ALA A 5 7.20 -34.40 -60.76
CA ALA A 5 8.41 -34.99 -60.16
C ALA A 5 9.76 -34.55 -60.79
N PHE A 6 10.67 -34.01 -59.93
CA PHE A 6 12.13 -34.15 -59.91
C PHE A 6 12.75 -32.95 -59.19
N LEU A 7 13.41 -33.01 -58.10
CA LEU A 7 14.59 -33.70 -57.58
C LEU A 7 15.88 -32.84 -57.70
N LEU A 8 16.48 -32.53 -56.57
CA LEU A 8 17.90 -32.45 -56.21
C LEU A 8 18.87 -31.55 -57.00
N LEU A 9 19.67 -30.70 -56.34
CA LEU A 9 21.07 -31.01 -56.02
C LEU A 9 21.76 -29.88 -55.22
N MET A 10 22.50 -30.31 -54.22
CA MET A 10 23.58 -29.59 -53.52
C MET A 10 24.66 -29.14 -54.47
N VAL A 11 25.37 -28.02 -54.18
CA VAL A 11 26.84 -27.94 -54.15
C VAL A 11 27.31 -26.79 -53.29
N ALA A 12 28.16 -27.10 -52.33
CA ALA A 12 29.00 -26.17 -51.58
C ALA A 12 30.29 -25.91 -52.37
N VAL A 13 30.77 -24.66 -52.34
CA VAL A 13 32.22 -24.38 -52.61
C VAL A 13 32.70 -23.29 -51.70
N LEU A 14 33.74 -23.64 -50.96
CA LEU A 14 34.67 -22.80 -50.23
C LEU A 14 35.65 -22.10 -51.15
N CYS A 15 36.09 -20.86 -50.84
CA CYS A 15 37.45 -20.36 -50.90
C CYS A 15 37.43 -18.85 -50.72
N SER A 16 37.91 -18.27 -49.62
CA SER A 16 39.28 -17.95 -49.24
C SER A 16 39.94 -16.85 -50.12
N CYS A 17 40.24 -15.74 -49.54
CA CYS A 17 41.51 -15.06 -49.36
C CYS A 17 41.54 -13.54 -49.53
N LEU A 18 42.09 -12.95 -48.51
CA LEU A 18 43.01 -11.79 -48.39
C LEU A 18 42.65 -10.38 -48.89
N GLY A 19 42.55 -9.49 -47.91
CA GLY A 19 43.48 -8.38 -47.79
C GLY A 19 42.96 -7.00 -48.18
N GLN A 20 42.69 -6.14 -47.23
CA GLN A 20 43.40 -4.87 -47.07
C GLN A 20 42.92 -4.05 -45.89
N LYS A 21 43.88 -3.50 -45.16
CA LYS A 21 43.73 -2.59 -44.01
C LYS A 21 43.07 -1.27 -44.42
N GLY A 22 41.95 -0.93 -43.77
CA GLY A 22 41.40 0.41 -43.72
C GLY A 22 41.13 0.74 -42.27
N LYS A 23 41.92 1.66 -41.69
CA LYS A 23 41.64 2.28 -40.39
C LYS A 23 40.32 3.05 -40.49
N MET A 24 39.32 2.66 -39.73
CA MET A 24 38.18 3.51 -39.41
C MET A 24 38.08 3.64 -37.90
N GLN A 25 37.95 4.90 -37.50
CA GLN A 25 37.84 5.37 -36.14
C GLN A 25 36.71 4.67 -35.39
N ASN A 26 37.07 4.15 -34.23
CA ASN A 26 36.14 3.68 -33.22
C ASN A 26 35.35 4.88 -32.63
N ASN A 27 34.15 5.07 -33.07
CA ASN A 27 33.13 5.71 -32.24
C ASN A 27 32.67 4.65 -31.26
N GLY A 28 32.96 4.86 -29.97
CA GLY A 28 32.60 3.96 -28.89
C GLY A 28 31.09 3.90 -28.72
N GLU A 29 30.49 2.90 -29.33
CA GLU A 29 29.23 2.32 -28.83
C GLU A 29 29.61 1.35 -27.72
N THR A 30 29.37 1.76 -26.49
CA THR A 30 29.34 0.87 -25.34
C THR A 30 28.13 -0.06 -25.53
N THR A 31 28.40 -1.25 -26.05
CA THR A 31 27.47 -2.38 -26.01
C THR A 31 27.47 -2.95 -24.58
N ASP A 32 26.84 -2.27 -23.64
CA ASP A 32 26.41 -2.88 -22.40
C ASP A 32 25.18 -3.75 -22.74
N ASN A 33 25.44 -5.03 -22.97
CA ASN A 33 24.43 -6.09 -23.07
C ASN A 33 23.94 -6.48 -21.66
N ASP A 34 23.57 -5.50 -20.85
CA ASP A 34 22.88 -5.75 -19.60
C ASP A 34 21.46 -6.26 -19.92
N THR A 35 21.25 -7.53 -19.69
CA THR A 35 19.91 -8.11 -19.82
C THR A 35 19.05 -7.58 -18.67
N ILE A 36 18.12 -6.67 -18.99
CA ILE A 36 17.18 -6.14 -18.02
C ILE A 36 16.04 -7.14 -17.85
N VAL A 37 15.85 -7.65 -16.62
CA VAL A 37 14.78 -8.59 -16.28
C VAL A 37 13.73 -7.86 -15.45
N PRO A 38 12.45 -7.86 -15.86
CA PRO A 38 11.39 -7.27 -15.06
C PRO A 38 11.14 -8.12 -13.81
N ILE A 39 10.94 -7.44 -12.67
CA ILE A 39 10.44 -8.02 -11.43
C ILE A 39 9.02 -7.48 -11.28
N GLU A 40 8.02 -8.31 -11.54
CA GLU A 40 6.63 -7.89 -11.48
C GLU A 40 6.15 -7.83 -10.03
N ALA A 41 5.53 -6.70 -9.67
CA ALA A 41 4.67 -6.64 -8.49
C ALA A 41 3.42 -7.49 -8.76
N LYS A 42 2.97 -8.26 -7.77
CA LYS A 42 1.80 -9.14 -7.92
C LYS A 42 0.48 -8.37 -7.79
N TYR A 43 0.44 -7.34 -6.97
CA TYR A 43 -0.76 -6.62 -6.55
C TYR A 43 -0.59 -5.11 -6.65
N ALA A 44 0.60 -4.59 -6.34
CA ALA A 44 0.87 -3.15 -6.39
C ALA A 44 0.88 -2.64 -7.83
N THR A 45 0.29 -1.47 -8.04
CA THR A 45 0.19 -0.79 -9.33
C THR A 45 1.01 0.48 -9.40
N GLY A 46 1.46 0.97 -8.25
CA GLY A 46 2.15 2.24 -8.12
C GLY A 46 3.64 2.20 -8.41
N PHE A 47 4.25 1.03 -8.63
CA PHE A 47 5.65 0.90 -8.99
C PHE A 47 5.91 -0.28 -9.93
N THR A 48 7.02 -0.20 -10.68
CA THR A 48 7.60 -1.33 -11.43
C THR A 48 9.07 -1.44 -11.15
N VAL A 49 9.62 -2.65 -11.24
CA VAL A 49 11.04 -2.94 -10.97
C VAL A 49 11.63 -3.69 -12.14
N ARG A 50 12.85 -3.32 -12.53
CA ARG A 50 13.63 -4.02 -13.55
C ARG A 50 15.05 -4.20 -13.07
N ASP A 51 15.52 -5.44 -13.06
CA ASP A 51 16.88 -5.79 -12.64
C ASP A 51 17.87 -5.78 -13.81
N SER A 52 19.07 -5.31 -13.53
CA SER A 52 20.23 -5.36 -14.38
C SER A 52 21.41 -5.90 -13.56
N ASN A 53 22.51 -6.30 -14.22
CA ASN A 53 23.69 -6.79 -13.52
C ASN A 53 24.36 -5.71 -12.63
N SER A 54 24.23 -4.43 -12.99
CA SER A 54 24.97 -3.33 -12.37
C SER A 54 24.08 -2.40 -11.54
N TYR A 55 22.78 -2.42 -11.78
CA TYR A 55 21.79 -1.52 -11.14
C TYR A 55 20.42 -2.14 -11.17
N ARG A 56 19.52 -1.60 -10.36
CA ARG A 56 18.08 -1.91 -10.40
C ARG A 56 17.31 -0.65 -10.71
N LEU A 57 16.40 -0.71 -11.68
CA LEU A 57 15.51 0.40 -12.02
C LEU A 57 14.19 0.26 -11.28
N ILE A 58 13.74 1.35 -10.68
CA ILE A 58 12.40 1.46 -10.07
C ILE A 58 11.72 2.66 -10.70
N ASP A 59 10.56 2.42 -11.34
CA ASP A 59 9.67 3.48 -11.78
C ASP A 59 8.50 3.57 -10.79
N ILE A 60 8.23 4.77 -10.28
CA ILE A 60 7.15 5.04 -9.34
C ILE A 60 6.14 5.99 -10.01
N GLY A 61 4.90 5.52 -10.14
CA GLY A 61 3.90 6.24 -10.93
C GLY A 61 4.35 6.36 -12.39
N GLN A 62 4.14 7.54 -12.98
CA GLN A 62 4.45 7.79 -14.40
C GLN A 62 5.66 8.71 -14.60
N THR A 63 6.17 9.33 -13.54
CA THR A 63 7.11 10.46 -13.65
C THR A 63 8.40 10.28 -12.86
N ASP A 64 8.43 9.35 -11.93
CA ASP A 64 9.54 9.23 -10.99
C ASP A 64 10.36 7.97 -11.28
N HIS A 65 11.59 8.16 -11.74
CA HIS A 65 12.47 7.09 -12.22
C HIS A 65 13.75 7.06 -11.41
N PHE A 66 14.03 5.94 -10.75
CA PHE A 66 15.19 5.77 -9.87
C PHE A 66 16.03 4.58 -10.31
N ALA A 67 17.34 4.75 -10.25
CA ALA A 67 18.32 3.67 -10.41
C ALA A 67 19.00 3.40 -9.05
N LEU A 68 18.76 2.23 -8.49
CA LEU A 68 19.44 1.77 -7.28
C LEU A 68 20.81 1.24 -7.66
N VAL A 69 21.86 1.84 -7.10
CA VAL A 69 23.25 1.55 -7.43
C VAL A 69 24.08 1.34 -6.18
N HIS A 70 25.12 0.51 -6.25
CA HIS A 70 26.11 0.38 -5.16
C HIS A 70 27.18 1.47 -5.22
N SER A 71 27.46 2.01 -6.42
CA SER A 71 28.37 3.14 -6.65
C SER A 71 27.68 4.21 -7.49
N LEU A 72 27.85 5.47 -7.13
CA LEU A 72 27.36 6.59 -7.93
C LEU A 72 28.06 6.75 -9.28
N GLU A 73 29.23 6.10 -9.45
CA GLU A 73 29.95 6.03 -10.73
C GLU A 73 29.29 5.08 -11.75
N THR A 74 28.41 4.18 -11.30
CA THR A 74 27.69 3.24 -12.17
C THR A 74 26.92 4.02 -13.26
N GLN A 75 27.12 3.62 -14.51
CA GLN A 75 26.37 4.20 -15.63
C GLN A 75 24.94 3.64 -15.61
N VAL A 76 23.97 4.51 -15.73
CA VAL A 76 22.54 4.15 -15.74
C VAL A 76 21.85 4.83 -16.92
N PRO A 77 20.69 4.34 -17.37
CA PRO A 77 19.95 4.96 -18.45
C PRO A 77 19.62 6.43 -18.16
N ASN A 78 19.55 7.25 -19.22
CA ASN A 78 19.18 8.66 -19.11
C ASN A 78 17.77 8.79 -18.49
N GLY A 79 17.57 9.82 -17.68
CA GLY A 79 16.29 10.10 -17.02
C GLY A 79 16.10 9.43 -15.66
N TYR A 80 17.05 8.58 -15.24
CA TYR A 80 17.02 7.95 -13.92
C TYR A 80 17.84 8.71 -12.89
N THR A 81 17.23 8.98 -11.74
CA THR A 81 17.91 9.52 -10.56
C THR A 81 18.61 8.38 -9.82
N LYS A 82 19.91 8.48 -9.62
CA LYS A 82 20.66 7.47 -8.88
C LYS A 82 20.39 7.56 -7.38
N ILE A 83 20.11 6.42 -6.76
CA ILE A 83 20.06 6.25 -5.30
C ILE A 83 21.10 5.20 -4.92
N ARG A 84 22.08 5.60 -4.10
CA ARG A 84 23.04 4.65 -3.56
C ARG A 84 22.39 3.77 -2.53
N VAL A 85 22.46 2.44 -2.70
CA VAL A 85 21.88 1.46 -1.76
C VAL A 85 22.99 0.60 -1.12
N PRO A 86 22.77 0.11 0.12
CA PRO A 86 21.62 0.42 0.98
C PRO A 86 21.67 1.86 1.51
N ILE A 87 20.51 2.53 1.59
CA ILE A 87 20.38 3.81 2.28
C ILE A 87 20.56 3.60 3.78
N ARG A 88 21.05 4.63 4.48
CA ARG A 88 21.33 4.60 5.92
C ARG A 88 20.50 5.61 6.72
N SER A 89 19.83 6.51 6.01
CA SER A 89 19.06 7.57 6.61
C SER A 89 17.88 7.96 5.72
N THR A 90 16.71 8.16 6.33
CA THR A 90 15.52 8.64 5.62
C THR A 90 14.62 9.47 6.52
N ILE A 91 13.77 10.27 5.90
CA ILE A 91 12.63 10.93 6.54
C ILE A 91 11.35 10.30 6.00
N CYS A 92 10.42 9.97 6.90
CA CYS A 92 9.08 9.48 6.59
C CYS A 92 8.05 10.58 6.86
N MET A 93 7.30 10.98 5.84
CA MET A 93 6.29 12.03 5.95
C MET A 93 4.96 11.52 6.55
N THR A 94 4.75 10.21 6.60
CA THR A 94 3.50 9.61 7.09
C THR A 94 3.74 8.34 7.90
N ALA A 95 2.80 8.00 8.78
CA ALA A 95 2.83 6.74 9.52
C ALA A 95 2.79 5.52 8.61
N LEU A 96 2.09 5.61 7.45
CA LEU A 96 2.06 4.55 6.44
C LEU A 96 3.46 4.26 5.87
N GLN A 97 4.27 5.29 5.59
CA GLN A 97 5.65 5.09 5.14
C GLN A 97 6.50 4.49 6.26
N LEU A 98 6.32 4.97 7.49
CA LEU A 98 7.03 4.49 8.68
C LEU A 98 6.77 3.01 8.97
N SER A 99 5.54 2.51 8.73
CA SER A 99 5.15 1.12 8.97
C SER A 99 6.09 0.10 8.31
N ASN A 100 6.60 0.40 7.11
CA ASN A 100 7.52 -0.48 6.40
C ASN A 100 8.87 -0.61 7.13
N PHE A 101 9.33 0.48 7.76
CA PHE A 101 10.58 0.46 8.54
C PHE A 101 10.40 -0.25 9.89
N THR A 102 9.24 -0.06 10.53
CA THR A 102 8.97 -0.70 11.82
C THR A 102 8.84 -2.21 11.69
N ILE A 103 8.10 -2.71 10.71
CA ILE A 103 7.95 -4.16 10.51
C ILE A 103 9.25 -4.85 10.06
N LEU A 104 10.13 -4.12 9.35
CA LEU A 104 11.47 -4.60 8.96
C LEU A 104 12.53 -4.45 10.07
N ASN A 105 12.15 -4.00 11.28
CA ASN A 105 13.07 -3.66 12.36
C ASN A 105 14.21 -2.75 11.89
N ALA A 106 13.85 -1.70 11.13
CA ALA A 106 14.80 -0.74 10.54
C ALA A 106 14.62 0.68 11.12
N HIS A 107 14.24 0.79 12.39
CA HIS A 107 14.01 2.06 13.09
C HIS A 107 15.22 2.99 13.05
N ASP A 108 16.45 2.43 13.03
CA ASP A 108 17.69 3.19 13.03
C ASP A 108 17.91 4.04 11.78
N ILE A 109 17.27 3.66 10.68
CA ILE A 109 17.37 4.34 9.38
C ILE A 109 16.50 5.60 9.36
N VAL A 110 15.39 5.62 10.13
CA VAL A 110 14.50 6.78 10.20
C VAL A 110 15.15 7.88 11.04
N LYS A 111 15.38 9.05 10.44
CA LYS A 111 15.99 10.23 11.07
C LYS A 111 15.01 11.38 11.27
N GLY A 112 13.88 11.39 10.56
CA GLY A 112 12.87 12.42 10.69
C GLY A 112 11.46 11.94 10.41
N ILE A 113 10.49 12.57 11.05
CA ILE A 113 9.05 12.38 10.85
C ILE A 113 8.32 13.71 10.97
N THR A 114 7.11 13.82 10.42
CA THR A 114 6.32 15.06 10.51
C THR A 114 5.75 15.30 11.91
N GLY A 115 5.39 14.24 12.63
CA GLY A 115 4.85 14.34 13.99
C GLY A 115 4.53 12.97 14.58
N THR A 116 4.10 12.98 15.84
CA THR A 116 3.88 11.77 16.65
C THR A 116 2.41 11.48 16.97
N LYS A 117 1.48 12.29 16.46
CA LYS A 117 0.05 12.23 16.87
C LYS A 117 -0.59 10.85 16.67
N ASN A 118 -0.17 10.11 15.63
CA ASN A 118 -0.72 8.81 15.28
C ASN A 118 0.36 7.71 15.34
N ILE A 119 1.41 7.92 16.15
CA ILE A 119 2.49 6.96 16.36
C ILE A 119 2.30 6.32 17.73
N PHE A 120 2.29 4.99 17.74
CA PHE A 120 2.13 4.15 18.93
C PHE A 120 3.38 3.31 19.20
N ASN A 121 4.27 3.16 18.21
CA ASN A 121 5.49 2.40 18.35
C ASN A 121 6.41 3.06 19.39
N GLU A 122 6.65 2.37 20.50
CA GLU A 122 7.41 2.87 21.63
C GLU A 122 8.87 3.18 21.30
N ASP A 123 9.50 2.38 20.41
CA ASP A 123 10.88 2.64 19.95
C ASP A 123 10.97 3.94 19.16
N ILE A 124 10.02 4.19 18.27
CA ILE A 124 9.96 5.46 17.52
C ILE A 124 9.73 6.63 18.47
N LEU A 125 8.80 6.51 19.42
CA LEU A 125 8.53 7.57 20.40
C LEU A 125 9.75 7.84 21.30
N ALA A 126 10.45 6.79 21.74
CA ALA A 126 11.68 6.94 22.52
C ALA A 126 12.77 7.65 21.70
N ARG A 127 12.95 7.30 20.42
CA ARG A 127 13.93 7.95 19.51
C ARG A 127 13.59 9.41 19.22
N VAL A 128 12.31 9.75 19.15
CA VAL A 128 11.88 11.17 19.05
C VAL A 128 12.19 11.92 20.35
N LYS A 129 11.95 11.30 21.49
CA LYS A 129 12.20 11.91 22.81
C LYS A 129 13.69 12.18 23.07
N ASP A 130 14.57 11.29 22.63
CA ASP A 130 16.03 11.43 22.82
C ASP A 130 16.74 12.12 21.62
N GLY A 131 15.97 12.61 20.65
CA GLY A 131 16.51 13.40 19.53
C GLY A 131 17.15 12.60 18.40
N ARG A 132 17.10 11.25 18.42
CA ARG A 132 17.58 10.42 17.32
C ARG A 132 16.67 10.48 16.09
N ILE A 133 15.39 10.81 16.28
CA ILE A 133 14.43 11.13 15.22
C ILE A 133 13.93 12.54 15.47
N VAL A 134 14.09 13.42 14.49
CA VAL A 134 13.65 14.81 14.59
C VAL A 134 12.24 14.98 14.02
N LYS A 135 11.51 15.97 14.55
CA LYS A 135 10.24 16.42 13.95
C LYS A 135 10.55 17.51 12.95
N ILE A 136 10.18 17.31 11.72
CA ILE A 136 10.46 18.23 10.60
C ILE A 136 9.31 19.18 10.28
N GLY A 137 8.32 19.31 11.17
CA GLY A 137 7.14 20.12 10.93
C GLY A 137 6.05 19.39 10.16
N MET A 138 4.97 20.11 9.88
CA MET A 138 3.79 19.60 9.19
C MET A 138 3.79 20.01 7.73
N GLU A 139 2.94 19.35 6.98
CA GLU A 139 2.72 19.65 5.57
C GLU A 139 2.37 21.13 5.33
N GLY A 140 3.11 21.77 4.42
CA GLY A 140 3.00 23.21 4.17
C GLY A 140 3.86 24.10 5.08
N GLU A 141 4.39 23.56 6.18
CA GLU A 141 5.21 24.28 7.15
C GLU A 141 6.41 23.43 7.60
N PHE A 142 7.15 22.89 6.61
CA PHE A 142 8.32 22.08 6.92
C PHE A 142 9.49 22.92 7.42
N ASP A 143 10.14 22.45 8.46
CA ASP A 143 11.38 22.99 8.97
C ASP A 143 12.56 22.44 8.14
N THR A 144 12.98 23.21 7.14
CA THR A 144 14.08 22.82 6.24
C THR A 144 15.44 22.72 6.93
N GLU A 145 15.65 23.48 8.00
CA GLU A 145 16.88 23.39 8.81
C GLU A 145 16.94 22.04 9.51
N MET A 146 15.82 21.60 10.09
CA MET A 146 15.72 20.28 10.73
C MET A 146 15.84 19.15 9.69
N VAL A 147 15.31 19.32 8.47
CA VAL A 147 15.48 18.37 7.38
C VAL A 147 16.97 18.23 7.00
N LEU A 148 17.66 19.34 6.82
CA LEU A 148 19.11 19.37 6.50
C LEU A 148 19.94 18.79 7.64
N ALA A 149 19.62 19.14 8.90
CA ALA A 149 20.30 18.61 10.08
C ALA A 149 20.15 17.09 10.24
N ALA A 150 18.99 16.53 9.85
CA ALA A 150 18.76 15.09 9.82
C ALA A 150 19.61 14.36 8.79
N ASN A 151 20.12 15.08 7.77
CA ASN A 151 20.99 14.59 6.70
C ASN A 151 20.53 13.23 6.10
N PRO A 152 19.30 13.14 5.57
CA PRO A 152 18.77 11.90 5.03
C PRO A 152 19.34 11.62 3.63
N ASP A 153 19.55 10.33 3.31
CA ASP A 153 19.90 9.91 1.95
C ASP A 153 18.74 10.15 0.96
N ILE A 154 17.51 9.94 1.44
CA ILE A 154 16.27 10.18 0.71
C ILE A 154 15.16 10.67 1.66
N ILE A 155 14.11 11.23 1.07
CA ILE A 155 12.88 11.60 1.80
C ILE A 155 11.69 10.93 1.11
N PHE A 156 10.92 10.12 1.84
CA PHE A 156 9.66 9.61 1.33
C PHE A 156 8.57 10.67 1.36
N VAL A 157 7.89 10.86 0.23
CA VAL A 157 6.81 11.85 0.07
C VAL A 157 5.50 11.22 -0.37
N SER A 158 4.39 11.94 -0.17
CA SER A 158 3.04 11.56 -0.62
C SER A 158 2.49 12.66 -1.54
N PRO A 159 2.68 12.56 -2.88
CA PRO A 159 2.49 13.67 -3.82
C PRO A 159 1.11 14.30 -3.87
N SER A 160 0.05 13.63 -3.40
CA SER A 160 -1.32 14.17 -3.45
C SER A 160 -1.72 14.99 -2.23
N LYS A 161 -0.81 15.21 -1.30
CA LYS A 161 -1.10 16.01 -0.12
C LYS A 161 -1.02 17.50 -0.41
N ARG A 162 -1.83 18.29 0.29
CA ARG A 162 -1.87 19.75 0.16
C ARG A 162 -0.57 20.35 0.67
N GLY A 163 -0.17 21.49 0.10
CA GLY A 163 0.98 22.26 0.56
C GLY A 163 2.27 22.03 -0.21
N GLY A 164 2.34 20.99 -1.03
CA GLY A 164 3.52 20.69 -1.86
C GLY A 164 4.78 20.39 -1.05
N TYR A 165 5.85 20.12 -1.77
CA TYR A 165 7.16 19.83 -1.19
C TYR A 165 8.24 20.78 -1.72
N ASP A 166 7.86 22.00 -2.18
CA ASP A 166 8.79 22.89 -2.87
C ASP A 166 9.96 23.31 -1.98
N ALA A 167 9.69 23.69 -0.72
CA ALA A 167 10.75 23.99 0.24
C ALA A 167 11.70 22.79 0.51
N ILE A 168 11.16 21.57 0.49
CA ILE A 168 11.97 20.34 0.65
C ILE A 168 12.75 20.03 -0.63
N LYS A 169 12.19 20.26 -1.81
CA LYS A 169 12.90 20.09 -3.10
C LYS A 169 14.12 21.01 -3.20
N GLU A 170 14.02 22.23 -2.67
CA GLU A 170 15.13 23.21 -2.64
C GLU A 170 16.33 22.72 -1.80
N THR A 171 16.14 21.75 -0.92
CA THR A 171 17.24 21.14 -0.17
C THR A 171 18.19 20.30 -1.03
N GLY A 172 17.75 19.91 -2.23
CA GLY A 172 18.51 19.03 -3.15
C GLY A 172 18.52 17.56 -2.73
N ILE A 173 17.83 17.18 -1.65
CA ILE A 173 17.73 15.80 -1.20
C ILE A 173 16.75 15.04 -2.11
N THR A 174 17.07 13.82 -2.49
CA THR A 174 16.23 12.99 -3.37
C THR A 174 14.88 12.68 -2.70
N LEU A 175 13.80 13.09 -3.35
CA LEU A 175 12.43 12.77 -2.93
C LEU A 175 11.97 11.49 -3.62
N VAL A 176 11.50 10.53 -2.84
CA VAL A 176 10.98 9.24 -3.33
C VAL A 176 9.48 9.17 -3.02
N PRO A 177 8.61 9.21 -4.04
CA PRO A 177 7.18 9.03 -3.82
C PRO A 177 6.87 7.65 -3.27
N HIS A 178 6.03 7.57 -2.23
CA HIS A 178 5.46 6.32 -1.75
C HIS A 178 3.96 6.33 -2.02
N LEU A 179 3.53 5.59 -3.04
CA LEU A 179 2.15 5.61 -3.52
C LEU A 179 1.25 4.53 -2.90
N GLY A 180 1.73 3.80 -1.91
CA GLY A 180 0.96 2.74 -1.24
C GLY A 180 -0.43 3.16 -0.78
N TYR A 181 -0.62 4.43 -0.41
CA TYR A 181 -1.94 4.95 -0.03
C TYR A 181 -2.94 5.06 -1.20
N LYS A 182 -2.48 4.93 -2.45
CA LYS A 182 -3.31 4.92 -3.67
C LYS A 182 -3.68 3.51 -4.13
N GLU A 183 -3.04 2.49 -3.56
CA GLU A 183 -3.36 1.12 -3.93
C GLU A 183 -4.79 0.77 -3.51
N LEU A 184 -5.52 0.17 -4.42
CA LEU A 184 -6.91 -0.24 -4.19
C LEU A 184 -6.99 -1.68 -3.66
N ASP A 185 -5.96 -2.48 -3.94
CA ASP A 185 -5.82 -3.83 -3.41
C ASP A 185 -5.08 -3.80 -2.06
N PRO A 186 -5.63 -4.45 -1.01
CA PRO A 186 -4.97 -4.51 0.29
C PRO A 186 -3.58 -5.14 0.27
N LEU A 187 -3.36 -6.16 -0.55
CA LEU A 187 -2.03 -6.74 -0.75
C LEU A 187 -1.13 -5.82 -1.58
N GLY A 188 -1.69 -5.04 -2.52
CA GLY A 188 -0.94 -4.04 -3.27
C GLY A 188 -0.33 -2.97 -2.35
N GLN A 189 -1.09 -2.51 -1.35
CA GLN A 189 -0.56 -1.57 -0.36
C GLN A 189 0.58 -2.20 0.47
N ALA A 190 0.42 -3.45 0.91
CA ALA A 190 1.43 -4.15 1.70
C ALA A 190 2.69 -4.48 0.87
N GLU A 191 2.56 -4.68 -0.44
CA GLU A 191 3.68 -5.03 -1.32
C GLU A 191 4.73 -3.92 -1.44
N TRP A 192 4.41 -2.68 -1.08
CA TRP A 192 5.38 -1.57 -0.99
C TRP A 192 6.52 -1.83 -0.01
N ILE A 193 6.38 -2.78 0.92
CA ILE A 193 7.48 -3.23 1.78
C ILE A 193 8.68 -3.71 0.98
N LYS A 194 8.44 -4.30 -0.23
CA LYS A 194 9.52 -4.76 -1.11
C LYS A 194 10.38 -3.61 -1.63
N VAL A 195 9.74 -2.47 -2.00
CA VAL A 195 10.46 -1.25 -2.41
C VAL A 195 11.36 -0.75 -1.28
N VAL A 196 10.81 -0.69 -0.06
CA VAL A 196 11.60 -0.28 1.12
C VAL A 196 12.70 -1.29 1.40
N GLY A 197 12.43 -2.60 1.32
CA GLY A 197 13.43 -3.67 1.47
C GLY A 197 14.62 -3.54 0.53
N MET A 198 14.35 -3.25 -0.76
CA MET A 198 15.39 -3.00 -1.76
C MET A 198 16.25 -1.78 -1.42
N LEU A 199 15.62 -0.68 -0.97
CA LEU A 199 16.32 0.54 -0.61
C LEU A 199 17.23 0.38 0.60
N ILE A 200 16.84 -0.42 1.59
CA ILE A 200 17.60 -0.58 2.85
C ILE A 200 18.45 -1.84 2.92
N GLY A 201 18.50 -2.64 1.84
CA GLY A 201 19.27 -3.89 1.81
C GLY A 201 18.66 -5.04 2.61
N LYS A 202 17.34 -5.02 2.83
CA LYS A 202 16.56 -6.06 3.52
C LYS A 202 15.53 -6.72 2.59
N GLU A 203 15.90 -6.92 1.34
CA GLU A 203 15.00 -7.42 0.30
C GLU A 203 14.46 -8.82 0.61
N ARG A 204 15.34 -9.72 1.09
CA ARG A 204 14.93 -11.07 1.44
C ARG A 204 13.90 -11.07 2.58
N GLU A 205 14.17 -10.32 3.63
CA GLU A 205 13.25 -10.20 4.78
C GLU A 205 11.91 -9.57 4.36
N ALA A 206 11.94 -8.57 3.48
CA ALA A 206 10.73 -7.93 2.96
C ALA A 206 9.87 -8.90 2.13
N ASN A 207 10.51 -9.72 1.27
CA ASN A 207 9.83 -10.73 0.49
C ASN A 207 9.24 -11.83 1.39
N GLU A 208 10.00 -12.37 2.34
CA GLU A 208 9.53 -13.38 3.29
C GLU A 208 8.32 -12.89 4.12
N LEU A 209 8.37 -11.64 4.58
CA LEU A 209 7.25 -11.01 5.30
C LEU A 209 6.02 -10.87 4.39
N PHE A 210 6.19 -10.34 3.18
CA PHE A 210 5.10 -10.17 2.24
C PHE A 210 4.47 -11.52 1.86
N ASP A 211 5.27 -12.53 1.56
CA ASP A 211 4.79 -13.88 1.20
C ASP A 211 3.95 -14.49 2.34
N GLY A 212 4.36 -14.25 3.58
CA GLY A 212 3.60 -14.66 4.76
C GLY A 212 2.24 -13.94 4.87
N ILE A 213 2.21 -12.62 4.64
CA ILE A 213 0.99 -11.79 4.63
C ILE A 213 0.07 -12.25 3.49
N GLU A 214 0.60 -12.36 2.28
CA GLU A 214 -0.11 -12.81 1.08
C GLU A 214 -0.79 -14.16 1.31
N LYS A 215 -0.05 -15.12 1.85
CA LYS A 215 -0.55 -16.46 2.14
C LYS A 215 -1.75 -16.42 3.09
N ARG A 216 -1.59 -15.78 4.25
CA ARG A 216 -2.66 -15.70 5.27
C ARG A 216 -3.90 -14.97 4.73
N TYR A 217 -3.68 -13.87 4.01
CA TYR A 217 -4.76 -13.10 3.39
C TYR A 217 -5.56 -13.95 2.39
N ASN A 218 -4.86 -14.58 1.43
CA ASN A 218 -5.51 -15.34 0.35
C ASN A 218 -6.16 -16.64 0.87
N GLU A 219 -5.60 -17.29 1.87
CA GLU A 219 -6.23 -18.44 2.53
C GLU A 219 -7.58 -18.07 3.14
N LEU A 220 -7.65 -16.94 3.85
CA LEU A 220 -8.88 -16.48 4.49
C LEU A 220 -9.89 -15.97 3.47
N LYS A 221 -9.47 -15.15 2.50
CA LYS A 221 -10.29 -14.71 1.36
C LYS A 221 -10.92 -15.90 0.62
N SER A 222 -10.13 -16.95 0.35
CA SER A 222 -10.63 -18.15 -0.32
C SER A 222 -11.68 -18.91 0.49
N LYS A 223 -11.57 -18.93 1.83
CA LYS A 223 -12.60 -19.51 2.69
C LYS A 223 -13.91 -18.73 2.58
N CYS A 224 -13.86 -17.39 2.62
CA CYS A 224 -15.03 -16.52 2.45
C CYS A 224 -15.70 -16.72 1.08
N GLN A 225 -14.90 -16.77 0.00
CA GLN A 225 -15.42 -16.98 -1.35
C GLN A 225 -16.13 -18.33 -1.53
N LYS A 226 -15.65 -19.38 -0.87
CA LYS A 226 -16.30 -20.71 -0.91
C LYS A 226 -17.66 -20.71 -0.23
N LEU A 227 -17.84 -19.94 0.83
CA LEU A 227 -19.17 -19.78 1.46
C LEU A 227 -20.19 -19.17 0.50
N THR A 228 -19.76 -18.17 -0.27
CA THR A 228 -20.63 -17.43 -1.19
C THR A 228 -20.87 -18.17 -2.50
N ALA A 229 -19.89 -18.92 -3.02
CA ALA A 229 -19.94 -19.60 -4.35
C ALA A 229 -20.68 -20.94 -4.34
N ASN A 230 -20.65 -21.69 -3.23
CA ASN A 230 -21.15 -23.07 -3.20
C ASN A 230 -22.66 -23.19 -3.00
N GLY A 231 -23.40 -22.07 -2.87
CA GLY A 231 -24.82 -22.15 -2.48
C GLY A 231 -25.04 -22.97 -1.19
N GLN A 232 -23.98 -23.41 -0.53
CA GLN A 232 -24.01 -23.92 0.83
C GLN A 232 -24.22 -22.72 1.72
N GLN A 233 -25.47 -22.24 1.70
CA GLN A 233 -25.95 -21.33 2.73
C GLN A 233 -25.58 -21.94 4.09
N PRO A 234 -24.87 -21.20 4.95
CA PRO A 234 -24.93 -21.52 6.36
C PRO A 234 -26.42 -21.52 6.70
N ALA A 235 -26.91 -22.60 7.33
CA ALA A 235 -28.28 -22.81 7.80
C ALA A 235 -29.38 -21.92 7.18
N ALA A 236 -30.29 -22.48 6.47
CA ALA A 236 -31.56 -22.06 5.87
C ALA A 236 -31.96 -20.56 5.71
N ASN A 237 -31.18 -19.55 6.14
CA ASN A 237 -31.55 -18.12 6.08
C ASN A 237 -30.39 -17.13 5.96
N SER A 238 -29.14 -17.50 5.72
CA SER A 238 -28.05 -16.51 5.70
C SER A 238 -27.86 -15.91 4.31
N GLN A 239 -28.36 -14.71 4.12
CA GLN A 239 -27.94 -13.79 3.06
C GLN A 239 -26.49 -13.37 3.29
N VAL A 240 -25.73 -13.08 2.22
CA VAL A 240 -24.41 -12.45 2.31
C VAL A 240 -24.54 -11.17 3.12
N PRO A 241 -23.75 -10.98 4.19
CA PRO A 241 -23.84 -9.80 5.05
C PRO A 241 -23.68 -8.52 4.24
N THR A 242 -24.47 -7.51 4.56
CA THR A 242 -24.37 -6.18 3.97
C THR A 242 -23.71 -5.21 4.92
N VAL A 243 -22.82 -4.36 4.43
CA VAL A 243 -22.06 -3.40 5.25
C VAL A 243 -22.02 -2.02 4.61
N PHE A 244 -22.12 -0.98 5.42
CA PHE A 244 -21.83 0.39 5.03
C PHE A 244 -20.81 1.03 5.96
N SER A 245 -20.23 2.18 5.56
CA SER A 245 -19.20 2.84 6.32
C SER A 245 -19.40 4.36 6.39
N GLY A 246 -18.66 4.98 7.33
CA GLY A 246 -18.62 6.42 7.49
C GLY A 246 -19.52 6.91 8.61
N GLU A 247 -19.54 8.22 8.76
CA GLU A 247 -20.34 8.95 9.75
C GLU A 247 -20.58 10.40 9.29
N MET A 248 -21.52 11.07 9.92
CA MET A 248 -21.80 12.50 9.67
C MET A 248 -20.73 13.38 10.30
N HIS A 249 -20.16 14.29 9.48
CA HIS A 249 -19.30 15.38 9.95
C HIS A 249 -19.73 16.69 9.31
N TYR A 250 -20.04 17.68 10.15
CA TYR A 250 -20.45 19.01 9.67
C TYR A 250 -21.60 18.98 8.65
N GLY A 251 -22.58 18.09 8.85
CA GLY A 251 -23.75 18.00 7.99
C GLY A 251 -23.59 17.16 6.73
N THR A 252 -22.41 16.55 6.52
CA THR A 252 -22.12 15.68 5.38
C THR A 252 -21.71 14.29 5.85
N TRP A 253 -22.22 13.25 5.22
CA TRP A 253 -21.81 11.86 5.45
C TRP A 253 -20.56 11.57 4.64
N HIS A 254 -19.48 11.17 5.33
CA HIS A 254 -18.24 10.78 4.71
C HIS A 254 -18.15 9.25 4.64
N ALA A 255 -18.37 8.70 3.47
CA ALA A 255 -18.24 7.28 3.16
C ALA A 255 -17.00 6.99 2.32
N VAL A 256 -16.69 5.74 2.08
CA VAL A 256 -15.70 5.32 1.08
C VAL A 256 -16.42 4.90 -0.20
N GLY A 257 -15.81 5.16 -1.34
CA GLY A 257 -16.34 4.77 -2.64
C GLY A 257 -16.31 3.25 -2.88
N GLY A 258 -17.08 2.78 -3.84
CA GLY A 258 -17.27 1.36 -4.12
C GLY A 258 -16.03 0.61 -4.60
N LYS A 259 -15.05 1.32 -5.19
CA LYS A 259 -13.74 0.75 -5.59
C LYS A 259 -12.60 1.12 -4.64
N ASN A 260 -12.89 1.55 -3.43
CA ASN A 260 -11.88 1.87 -2.43
C ASN A 260 -11.25 0.60 -1.84
N TYR A 261 -10.03 0.75 -1.31
CA TYR A 261 -9.31 -0.28 -0.54
C TYR A 261 -10.18 -0.98 0.51
N LEU A 262 -10.95 -0.21 1.31
CA LEU A 262 -11.82 -0.75 2.36
C LEU A 262 -13.02 -1.50 1.78
N ALA A 263 -13.61 -0.99 0.70
CA ALA A 263 -14.69 -1.68 -0.01
C ALA A 263 -14.21 -3.04 -0.57
N GLN A 264 -12.96 -3.10 -1.06
CA GLN A 264 -12.35 -4.36 -1.48
C GLN A 264 -12.19 -5.31 -0.30
N LEU A 265 -11.75 -4.80 0.86
CA LEU A 265 -11.58 -5.61 2.06
C LEU A 265 -12.90 -6.21 2.56
N PHE A 266 -14.00 -5.46 2.51
CA PHE A 266 -15.32 -6.00 2.84
C PHE A 266 -15.73 -7.13 1.90
N ARG A 267 -15.51 -6.97 0.58
CA ARG A 267 -15.79 -8.04 -0.39
C ARG A 267 -14.91 -9.27 -0.13
N ASP A 268 -13.65 -9.08 0.16
CA ASP A 268 -12.72 -10.18 0.46
C ASP A 268 -13.06 -10.89 1.77
N ALA A 269 -13.66 -10.16 2.74
CA ALA A 269 -14.23 -10.72 3.97
C ALA A 269 -15.60 -11.37 3.78
N GLY A 270 -16.13 -11.48 2.56
CA GLY A 270 -17.39 -12.14 2.25
C GLY A 270 -18.64 -11.30 2.57
N ALA A 271 -18.53 -9.96 2.59
CA ALA A 271 -19.66 -9.05 2.77
C ALA A 271 -19.89 -8.16 1.53
N ASN A 272 -21.15 -7.73 1.33
CA ASN A 272 -21.53 -6.79 0.29
C ASN A 272 -21.48 -5.36 0.83
N TYR A 273 -20.62 -4.53 0.24
CA TYR A 273 -20.62 -3.10 0.53
C TYR A 273 -21.77 -2.41 -0.21
N VAL A 274 -22.57 -1.59 0.50
CA VAL A 274 -23.80 -1.02 -0.07
C VAL A 274 -23.55 0.01 -1.17
N ILE A 275 -22.39 0.68 -1.16
CA ILE A 275 -21.97 1.59 -2.23
C ILE A 275 -21.24 0.75 -3.28
N ASN A 276 -21.80 0.73 -4.49
CA ASN A 276 -21.28 -0.08 -5.60
C ASN A 276 -21.11 0.80 -6.84
N ASP A 277 -20.26 1.79 -6.72
CA ASP A 277 -19.84 2.70 -7.78
C ASP A 277 -18.37 2.47 -8.17
N GLU A 278 -17.87 3.33 -9.06
CA GLU A 278 -16.49 3.29 -9.57
C GLU A 278 -15.53 4.19 -8.78
N GLU A 279 -16.01 4.86 -7.73
CA GLU A 279 -15.19 5.79 -6.96
C GLU A 279 -14.15 5.05 -6.11
N THR A 280 -12.92 5.54 -6.20
CA THR A 280 -11.74 5.01 -5.48
C THR A 280 -11.40 5.80 -4.23
N SER A 281 -11.93 7.01 -4.10
CA SER A 281 -11.71 7.91 -2.97
C SER A 281 -12.85 7.87 -1.95
N GLY A 282 -12.92 8.87 -1.09
CA GLY A 282 -14.07 9.06 -0.20
C GLY A 282 -15.22 9.76 -0.93
N GLU A 283 -16.43 9.45 -0.52
CA GLU A 283 -17.66 10.09 -0.99
C GLU A 283 -18.28 10.97 0.08
N ASN A 284 -18.89 12.06 -0.39
CA ASN A 284 -19.65 12.98 0.42
C ASN A 284 -21.14 12.88 0.03
N LEU A 285 -21.95 12.39 0.96
CA LEU A 285 -23.39 12.15 0.75
C LEU A 285 -24.21 12.95 1.78
N GLU A 286 -25.45 13.27 1.41
CA GLU A 286 -26.44 13.71 2.37
C GLU A 286 -26.91 12.51 3.22
N PHE A 287 -27.38 12.77 4.44
CA PHE A 287 -27.90 11.70 5.32
C PHE A 287 -28.96 10.84 4.62
N GLU A 288 -29.89 11.49 3.94
CA GLU A 288 -31.03 10.85 3.26
C GLU A 288 -30.56 9.91 2.14
N GLN A 289 -29.52 10.28 1.41
CA GLN A 289 -28.92 9.45 0.38
C GLN A 289 -28.28 8.18 1.00
N MET A 290 -27.49 8.37 2.08
CA MET A 290 -26.90 7.23 2.79
C MET A 290 -27.95 6.35 3.43
N TYR A 291 -29.00 6.94 4.03
CA TYR A 291 -30.10 6.20 4.62
C TYR A 291 -30.86 5.37 3.57
N ALA A 292 -31.10 5.93 2.39
CA ALA A 292 -31.77 5.19 1.31
C ALA A 292 -30.96 3.94 0.89
N LEU A 293 -29.62 4.01 0.90
CA LEU A 293 -28.75 2.89 0.56
C LEU A 293 -28.61 1.86 1.70
N ALA A 294 -28.55 2.33 2.96
CA ALA A 294 -28.06 1.54 4.08
C ALA A 294 -29.08 1.30 5.22
N ALA A 295 -30.33 1.78 5.10
CA ALA A 295 -31.34 1.67 6.16
C ALA A 295 -31.48 0.24 6.72
N LYS A 296 -31.35 -0.78 5.85
CA LYS A 296 -31.49 -2.20 6.14
C LYS A 296 -30.17 -2.98 6.12
N ALA A 297 -29.03 -2.29 6.00
CA ALA A 297 -27.75 -2.96 6.02
C ALA A 297 -27.49 -3.62 7.38
N ASP A 298 -26.86 -4.80 7.37
CA ASP A 298 -26.62 -5.62 8.56
C ASP A 298 -25.58 -4.97 9.47
N TYR A 299 -24.52 -4.42 8.90
CA TYR A 299 -23.38 -3.87 9.63
C TYR A 299 -23.07 -2.44 9.24
N TRP A 300 -22.58 -1.68 10.20
CA TRP A 300 -22.11 -0.30 10.03
C TRP A 300 -20.69 -0.15 10.54
N ARG A 301 -19.74 0.16 9.65
CA ARG A 301 -18.34 0.38 10.04
C ARG A 301 -18.06 1.86 10.30
N ILE A 302 -17.48 2.16 11.46
CA ILE A 302 -17.03 3.49 11.89
C ILE A 302 -15.53 3.47 12.22
N LEU A 303 -14.82 4.49 11.78
CA LEU A 303 -13.43 4.78 12.16
C LEU A 303 -13.34 6.26 12.53
N ASN A 304 -13.02 6.55 13.78
CA ASN A 304 -12.85 7.94 14.21
C ASN A 304 -11.75 8.08 15.28
N SER A 305 -11.55 9.31 15.75
CA SER A 305 -10.58 9.67 16.80
C SER A 305 -11.29 10.19 18.05
N PHE A 306 -12.25 9.43 18.56
CA PHE A 306 -13.06 9.85 19.71
C PHE A 306 -12.21 9.87 21.00
N PRO A 307 -12.27 10.95 21.79
CA PRO A 307 -11.59 11.00 23.08
C PRO A 307 -12.40 10.23 24.14
N GLY A 308 -11.86 9.11 24.65
CA GLY A 308 -12.50 8.30 25.67
C GLY A 308 -13.27 7.11 25.10
N GLU A 309 -14.29 6.65 25.81
CA GLU A 309 -15.14 5.55 25.37
C GLU A 309 -16.20 6.03 24.38
N PHE A 310 -16.22 5.40 23.21
CA PHE A 310 -17.25 5.60 22.21
C PHE A 310 -18.26 4.45 22.29
N GLY A 311 -19.52 4.78 22.39
CA GLY A 311 -20.60 3.82 22.50
C GLY A 311 -21.86 4.30 21.75
N TYR A 312 -22.95 3.54 21.83
CA TYR A 312 -24.19 3.85 21.12
C TYR A 312 -24.83 5.18 21.55
N GLU A 313 -24.63 5.62 22.79
CA GLU A 313 -25.10 6.93 23.24
C GLU A 313 -24.33 8.08 22.60
N ALA A 314 -23.00 7.97 22.52
CA ALA A 314 -22.15 8.96 21.83
C ALA A 314 -22.48 9.00 20.33
N LEU A 315 -22.69 7.83 19.70
CA LEU A 315 -23.07 7.73 18.30
C LEU A 315 -24.46 8.35 18.03
N ARG A 316 -25.42 8.16 18.93
CA ARG A 316 -26.73 8.82 18.86
C ARG A 316 -26.64 10.32 19.09
N ALA A 317 -25.80 10.75 20.02
CA ALA A 317 -25.62 12.17 20.33
C ALA A 317 -24.95 12.94 19.18
N SER A 318 -24.06 12.30 18.42
CA SER A 318 -23.41 12.92 17.25
C SER A 318 -24.37 13.22 16.11
N GLU A 319 -25.36 12.36 15.89
CA GLU A 319 -26.44 12.50 14.91
C GLU A 319 -27.62 11.61 15.34
N PRO A 320 -28.73 12.19 15.84
CA PRO A 320 -29.85 11.42 16.35
C PRO A 320 -30.50 10.45 15.35
N ARG A 321 -30.44 10.77 14.04
CA ARG A 321 -30.97 9.93 12.96
C ARG A 321 -30.15 8.64 12.77
N ASN A 322 -28.97 8.53 13.36
CA ASN A 322 -28.19 7.29 13.37
C ASN A 322 -28.97 6.11 13.95
N ALA A 323 -29.87 6.38 14.90
CA ALA A 323 -30.75 5.36 15.49
C ALA A 323 -31.80 4.78 14.51
N LEU A 324 -31.94 5.32 13.32
CA LEU A 324 -32.85 4.81 12.28
C LEU A 324 -32.29 3.58 11.55
N PHE A 325 -30.96 3.47 11.46
CA PHE A 325 -30.29 2.35 10.78
C PHE A 325 -30.52 1.02 11.51
N GLN A 326 -30.71 -0.06 10.75
CA GLN A 326 -30.89 -1.41 11.30
C GLN A 326 -29.63 -1.84 12.08
N ALA A 327 -28.44 -1.62 11.56
CA ALA A 327 -27.18 -1.94 12.22
C ALA A 327 -27.02 -1.27 13.59
N PHE A 328 -27.56 -0.06 13.79
CA PHE A 328 -27.60 0.59 15.09
C PHE A 328 -28.56 -0.12 16.05
N LYS A 329 -29.80 -0.42 15.59
CA LYS A 329 -30.83 -1.08 16.39
C LYS A 329 -30.42 -2.49 16.85
N GLU A 330 -29.74 -3.22 15.96
CA GLU A 330 -29.29 -4.59 16.20
C GLU A 330 -27.92 -4.69 16.89
N LYS A 331 -27.34 -3.54 17.25
CA LYS A 331 -26.01 -3.48 17.88
C LYS A 331 -24.89 -4.10 17.03
N LYS A 332 -24.95 -3.91 15.71
CA LYS A 332 -23.97 -4.40 14.72
C LYS A 332 -23.11 -3.27 14.15
N VAL A 333 -22.74 -2.31 14.97
CA VAL A 333 -21.78 -1.26 14.62
C VAL A 333 -20.37 -1.78 14.84
N ILE A 334 -19.56 -1.77 13.79
CA ILE A 334 -18.14 -2.17 13.78
C ILE A 334 -17.30 -0.92 14.01
N TYR A 335 -16.45 -0.91 15.02
CA TYR A 335 -15.76 0.29 15.46
C TYR A 335 -14.26 0.10 15.65
N CYS A 336 -13.51 1.09 15.22
CA CYS A 336 -12.08 1.26 15.54
C CYS A 336 -11.81 2.70 15.96
N ASN A 337 -11.11 2.90 17.08
CA ASN A 337 -10.69 4.21 17.57
C ASN A 337 -9.22 4.46 17.25
N MET A 338 -8.94 5.40 16.34
CA MET A 338 -7.56 5.77 15.95
C MET A 338 -6.73 6.43 17.06
N LYS A 339 -7.35 6.83 18.18
CA LYS A 339 -6.62 7.29 19.37
C LYS A 339 -6.16 6.15 20.28
N GLN A 340 -6.69 4.96 20.08
CA GLN A 340 -6.42 3.78 20.91
C GLN A 340 -5.74 2.66 20.12
N GLN A 341 -5.74 2.76 18.79
CA GLN A 341 -5.19 1.75 17.89
C GLN A 341 -4.21 2.37 16.91
N ALA A 342 -3.12 1.67 16.65
CA ALA A 342 -2.06 2.06 15.71
C ALA A 342 -2.50 1.89 14.23
N TYR A 343 -3.71 2.39 13.90
CA TYR A 343 -4.38 2.14 12.62
C TYR A 343 -3.49 2.49 11.41
N TYR A 344 -3.03 3.73 11.32
CA TYR A 344 -2.22 4.19 10.18
C TYR A 344 -0.77 3.72 10.22
N GLU A 345 -0.30 3.26 11.37
CA GLU A 345 1.08 2.82 11.56
C GLU A 345 1.29 1.34 11.24
N ILE A 346 0.25 0.50 11.34
CA ILE A 346 0.42 -0.94 11.22
C ILE A 346 -0.42 -1.53 10.09
N ILE A 347 -1.65 -1.07 9.89
CA ILE A 347 -2.56 -1.63 8.88
C ILE A 347 -1.97 -1.70 7.46
N PRO A 348 -1.15 -0.73 6.99
CA PRO A 348 -0.54 -0.83 5.67
C PRO A 348 0.27 -2.09 5.43
N VAL A 349 0.77 -2.71 6.49
CA VAL A 349 1.62 -3.92 6.45
C VAL A 349 0.99 -5.13 7.14
N GLU A 350 -0.27 -5.03 7.59
CA GLU A 350 -1.04 -6.14 8.18
C GLU A 350 -2.47 -6.27 7.60
N PRO A 351 -2.66 -6.24 6.27
CA PRO A 351 -3.99 -6.38 5.68
C PRO A 351 -4.65 -7.72 5.97
N ASP A 352 -3.87 -8.77 6.20
CA ASP A 352 -4.33 -10.10 6.60
C ASP A 352 -4.98 -10.11 7.98
N VAL A 353 -4.43 -9.35 8.94
CA VAL A 353 -5.02 -9.18 10.28
C VAL A 353 -6.31 -8.37 10.18
N LEU A 354 -6.30 -7.30 9.38
CA LEU A 354 -7.49 -6.47 9.18
C LEU A 354 -8.63 -7.26 8.50
N LEU A 355 -8.29 -8.10 7.51
CA LEU A 355 -9.24 -9.02 6.89
C LEU A 355 -9.81 -9.98 7.94
N LYS A 356 -8.96 -10.54 8.80
CA LYS A 356 -9.38 -11.49 9.83
C LYS A 356 -10.33 -10.87 10.84
N ASP A 357 -10.13 -9.61 11.22
CA ASP A 357 -11.06 -8.88 12.09
C ASP A 357 -12.47 -8.80 11.48
N PHE A 358 -12.55 -8.43 10.18
CA PHE A 358 -13.85 -8.39 9.49
C PHE A 358 -14.47 -9.78 9.32
N VAL A 359 -13.67 -10.79 8.99
CA VAL A 359 -14.18 -12.16 8.88
C VAL A 359 -14.69 -12.66 10.23
N ALA A 360 -14.01 -12.38 11.33
CA ALA A 360 -14.47 -12.74 12.67
C ALA A 360 -15.83 -12.10 13.02
N ILE A 361 -16.15 -10.95 12.44
CA ILE A 361 -17.41 -10.25 12.65
C ILE A 361 -18.51 -10.77 11.70
N PHE A 362 -18.20 -10.98 10.42
CA PHE A 362 -19.16 -11.37 9.40
C PHE A 362 -19.41 -12.89 9.38
N HIS A 363 -18.37 -13.67 9.63
CA HIS A 363 -18.32 -15.13 9.50
C HIS A 363 -17.46 -15.74 10.64
N PRO A 364 -17.93 -15.63 11.89
CA PRO A 364 -17.16 -16.09 13.05
C PRO A 364 -16.79 -17.58 13.00
N GLU A 365 -17.52 -18.39 12.25
CA GLU A 365 -17.26 -19.80 12.03
C GLU A 365 -15.99 -20.09 11.20
N LEU A 366 -15.42 -19.08 10.52
CA LEU A 366 -14.22 -19.21 9.68
C LEU A 366 -12.91 -18.91 10.41
N VAL A 367 -13.00 -18.42 11.64
CA VAL A 367 -11.84 -18.10 12.48
C VAL A 367 -11.84 -18.98 13.74
N GLU A 368 -10.73 -18.97 14.46
CA GLU A 368 -10.60 -19.70 15.72
C GLU A 368 -11.60 -19.14 16.76
N PRO A 369 -12.24 -19.99 17.59
CA PRO A 369 -13.28 -19.55 18.54
C PRO A 369 -12.80 -18.54 19.60
N ASP A 370 -11.50 -18.50 19.86
CA ASP A 370 -10.85 -17.64 20.82
C ASP A 370 -10.16 -16.41 20.16
N TYR A 371 -10.40 -16.19 18.86
CA TYR A 371 -9.83 -15.05 18.18
C TYR A 371 -10.45 -13.74 18.66
N GLU A 372 -9.62 -12.84 19.18
CA GLU A 372 -10.02 -11.49 19.54
C GLU A 372 -9.57 -10.50 18.45
N PRO A 373 -10.51 -9.76 17.81
CA PRO A 373 -10.17 -8.76 16.79
C PRO A 373 -9.22 -7.68 17.32
N LYS A 374 -8.20 -7.40 16.54
CA LYS A 374 -7.12 -6.46 16.92
C LYS A 374 -7.53 -5.00 16.71
N TYR A 375 -8.11 -4.69 15.57
CA TYR A 375 -8.43 -3.31 15.15
C TYR A 375 -9.91 -3.01 15.22
N TYR A 376 -10.73 -3.84 14.58
CA TYR A 376 -12.17 -3.66 14.50
C TYR A 376 -12.92 -4.65 15.36
N ARG A 377 -13.83 -4.14 16.17
CA ARG A 377 -14.73 -4.96 17.00
C ARG A 377 -16.13 -4.37 17.01
N LEU A 378 -17.12 -5.17 17.40
CA LEU A 378 -18.45 -4.65 17.61
C LEU A 378 -18.45 -3.63 18.75
N LEU A 379 -19.14 -2.52 18.52
CA LEU A 379 -19.35 -1.45 19.50
C LEU A 379 -20.16 -1.99 20.68
N LYS A 380 -19.72 -1.65 21.89
CA LYS A 380 -20.39 -2.05 23.14
C LYS A 380 -21.46 -1.05 23.59
#